data_161ac0500681f25682d869f58d32b339
#
_entry.id   161ac0500681f25682d869f58d32b339
#
_cell.length_a   1.000
_cell.length_b   1.000
_cell.length_c   1.000
_cell.angle_alpha   90.00
_cell.angle_beta   90.00
_cell.angle_gamma   90.00
#
_symmetry.space_group_name_H-M   'P 1'
#
loop_
_entity.id
_entity.type
_entity.pdbx_description
1 polymer ?
#
loop_
_entity_poly.entity_id
_entity_poly.type
_entity_poly.pdbx_seq_one_letter_code
_entity_poly.pdbx_strand_id
1 'polypeptide(L)'
;IQWAKGVNEGDKDFIDFFAPIVADAEAGFGGVLNAFELMKNMIVNGASGVHFEDQLAAVKKCGHMGGKVLVPTQEAVQKLVAARLASDVMNVPTVLLARTDAEAANLITSDYDENDKPFLTGERTSEGFYRVKNGIDQAISRGLAYAPYADLIWCETGTPDLEFAKTFAEGVRSKYPDQLLAYNCSPSFNWKKNLDDATIAKFQRELSAMGYKYQFITLAGIHSMWYNMFDLAHDYSGEEGMKHYVEKIQEPEFKANEKGYTFVSHQQEVGAGYFDDVTTVIQGGQSSVTALTGSTEEEQF
;
A
#
# COMPACT_ATOMS: atom_id res chain seq x y z
N ILE A 1 7.28 -3.83 -26.88
CA ILE A 1 6.95 -2.63 -27.67
C ILE A 1 8.04 -1.57 -27.55
N GLN A 2 8.57 -1.23 -26.36
CA GLN A 2 9.65 -0.24 -26.18
C GLN A 2 10.91 -0.65 -26.97
N TRP A 3 11.37 -1.89 -26.86
CA TRP A 3 12.52 -2.40 -27.62
C TRP A 3 12.33 -2.34 -29.15
N ALA A 4 11.11 -2.54 -29.62
CA ALA A 4 10.80 -2.43 -31.05
C ALA A 4 10.92 -0.98 -31.56
N LYS A 5 10.78 0.00 -30.66
CA LYS A 5 11.01 1.43 -30.91
C LYS A 5 12.46 1.85 -30.63
N GLY A 6 13.36 0.91 -30.30
CA GLY A 6 14.74 1.17 -29.95
C GLY A 6 14.95 1.76 -28.55
N VAL A 7 13.93 1.71 -27.68
CA VAL A 7 14.01 2.17 -26.29
C VAL A 7 14.46 1.01 -25.41
N ASN A 8 15.59 1.14 -24.74
CA ASN A 8 16.18 0.12 -23.88
C ASN A 8 16.21 0.56 -22.43
N GLU A 9 16.41 -0.41 -21.52
CA GLU A 9 16.61 -0.11 -20.10
C GLU A 9 17.81 0.86 -19.93
N GLY A 10 17.57 1.93 -19.17
CA GLY A 10 18.52 3.00 -18.96
C GLY A 10 18.35 4.22 -19.90
N ASP A 11 17.57 4.13 -20.95
CA ASP A 11 17.20 5.27 -21.77
C ASP A 11 16.22 6.18 -21.01
N LYS A 12 16.30 7.50 -21.25
CA LYS A 12 15.42 8.49 -20.58
C LYS A 12 13.92 8.28 -20.87
N ASP A 13 13.59 7.65 -21.98
CA ASP A 13 12.23 7.39 -22.43
C ASP A 13 11.76 5.97 -22.08
N PHE A 14 12.61 5.20 -21.36
CA PHE A 14 12.24 3.88 -20.87
C PHE A 14 11.22 3.98 -19.74
N ILE A 15 10.15 3.22 -19.84
CA ILE A 15 9.13 3.09 -18.81
C ILE A 15 9.23 1.68 -18.21
N ASP A 16 9.54 1.58 -16.94
CA ASP A 16 9.40 0.32 -16.20
C ASP A 16 7.93 0.15 -15.80
N PHE A 17 7.24 -0.78 -16.45
CA PHE A 17 5.85 -1.10 -16.17
C PHE A 17 5.68 -2.01 -14.95
N PHE A 18 6.77 -2.54 -14.40
CA PHE A 18 6.75 -3.36 -13.20
C PHE A 18 6.89 -2.49 -11.94
N ALA A 19 5.83 -1.71 -11.65
CA ALA A 19 5.79 -0.90 -10.44
C ALA A 19 5.97 -1.77 -9.18
N PRO A 20 6.79 -1.34 -8.19
CA PRO A 20 6.97 -2.08 -6.94
C PRO A 20 5.65 -2.29 -6.19
N ILE A 21 5.40 -3.51 -5.73
CA ILE A 21 4.23 -3.87 -4.94
C ILE A 21 4.64 -4.06 -3.49
N VAL A 22 4.01 -3.31 -2.58
CA VAL A 22 4.07 -3.56 -1.13
C VAL A 22 2.81 -4.31 -0.73
N ALA A 23 2.98 -5.56 -0.32
CA ALA A 23 1.88 -6.48 -0.01
C ALA A 23 1.52 -6.46 1.48
N ASP A 24 0.23 -6.65 1.76
CA ASP A 24 -0.31 -6.75 3.11
C ASP A 24 -0.27 -8.21 3.60
N ALA A 25 0.58 -8.50 4.58
CA ALA A 25 0.64 -9.78 5.25
C ALA A 25 -0.23 -9.84 6.51
N GLU A 26 -0.99 -8.78 6.81
CA GLU A 26 -1.78 -8.67 8.03
C GLU A 26 -0.95 -9.01 9.29
N ALA A 27 -1.49 -9.83 10.19
CA ALA A 27 -0.78 -10.32 11.37
C ALA A 27 0.02 -11.63 11.11
N GLY A 28 0.25 -11.98 9.83
CA GLY A 28 0.98 -13.19 9.44
C GLY A 28 0.14 -14.47 9.38
N PHE A 29 -1.19 -14.35 9.52
CA PHE A 29 -2.17 -15.46 9.48
C PHE A 29 -1.86 -16.62 10.45
N GLY A 30 -1.19 -16.33 11.56
CA GLY A 30 -0.84 -17.32 12.60
C GLY A 30 0.43 -16.96 13.35
N GLY A 31 1.23 -17.97 13.68
CA GLY A 31 2.51 -17.80 14.37
C GLY A 31 3.68 -17.55 13.42
N VAL A 32 4.90 -17.68 13.95
CA VAL A 32 6.15 -17.37 13.23
C VAL A 32 6.37 -18.22 11.99
N LEU A 33 5.95 -19.49 11.99
CA LEU A 33 6.09 -20.37 10.82
C LEU A 33 5.10 -19.97 9.72
N ASN A 34 3.91 -19.51 10.07
CA ASN A 34 2.96 -18.97 9.11
C ASN A 34 3.52 -17.67 8.47
N ALA A 35 4.10 -16.77 9.26
CA ALA A 35 4.74 -15.56 8.76
C ALA A 35 5.90 -15.87 7.79
N PHE A 36 6.73 -16.86 8.11
CA PHE A 36 7.83 -17.32 7.25
C PHE A 36 7.32 -17.83 5.89
N GLU A 37 6.38 -18.77 5.89
CA GLU A 37 5.84 -19.35 4.64
C GLU A 37 5.01 -18.32 3.83
N LEU A 38 4.26 -17.45 4.51
CA LEU A 38 3.54 -16.35 3.86
C LEU A 38 4.50 -15.40 3.14
N MET A 39 5.57 -14.98 3.80
CA MET A 39 6.59 -14.11 3.20
C MET A 39 7.23 -14.75 1.98
N LYS A 40 7.58 -16.04 2.01
CA LYS A 40 8.07 -16.77 0.84
C LYS A 40 7.09 -16.74 -0.32
N ASN A 41 5.80 -16.99 -0.03
CA ASN A 41 4.76 -16.97 -1.05
C ASN A 41 4.60 -15.58 -1.68
N MET A 42 4.66 -14.51 -0.88
CA MET A 42 4.59 -13.14 -1.38
C MET A 42 5.78 -12.81 -2.28
N ILE A 43 7.00 -13.23 -1.90
CA ILE A 43 8.21 -13.04 -2.71
C ILE A 43 8.09 -13.78 -4.05
N VAL A 44 7.64 -15.03 -4.05
CA VAL A 44 7.45 -15.83 -5.28
C VAL A 44 6.44 -15.17 -6.23
N ASN A 45 5.43 -14.50 -5.67
CA ASN A 45 4.41 -13.78 -6.45
C ASN A 45 4.78 -12.32 -6.77
N GLY A 46 6.03 -11.91 -6.55
CA GLY A 46 6.59 -10.64 -7.02
C GLY A 46 6.41 -9.45 -6.07
N ALA A 47 6.12 -9.67 -4.79
CA ALA A 47 6.11 -8.58 -3.82
C ALA A 47 7.51 -7.99 -3.63
N SER A 48 7.63 -6.68 -3.82
CA SER A 48 8.88 -5.91 -3.59
C SER A 48 9.04 -5.50 -2.13
N GLY A 49 7.93 -5.36 -1.41
CA GLY A 49 7.87 -5.11 0.01
C GLY A 49 6.68 -5.83 0.65
N VAL A 50 6.77 -6.10 1.94
CA VAL A 50 5.70 -6.75 2.69
C VAL A 50 5.60 -6.12 4.07
N HIS A 51 4.38 -5.82 4.53
CA HIS A 51 4.18 -5.37 5.90
C HIS A 51 3.50 -6.41 6.76
N PHE A 52 3.93 -6.48 8.03
CA PHE A 52 3.34 -7.28 9.09
C PHE A 52 2.90 -6.39 10.24
N GLU A 53 1.77 -6.69 10.87
CA GLU A 53 1.24 -5.95 12.00
C GLU A 53 1.22 -6.77 13.29
N ASP A 54 1.19 -6.08 14.43
CA ASP A 54 1.32 -6.65 15.76
C ASP A 54 -0.02 -7.05 16.40
N GLN A 55 -1.07 -7.25 15.62
CA GLN A 55 -2.35 -7.76 16.09
C GLN A 55 -2.34 -9.30 16.22
N LEU A 56 -3.21 -9.80 17.12
CA LEU A 56 -3.52 -11.23 17.19
C LEU A 56 -4.27 -11.67 15.94
N ALA A 57 -3.68 -12.57 15.16
CA ALA A 57 -4.22 -12.99 13.86
C ALA A 57 -5.66 -13.55 13.94
N ALA A 58 -5.99 -14.29 14.99
CA ALA A 58 -7.31 -14.93 15.15
C ALA A 58 -8.48 -13.94 15.30
N VAL A 59 -8.20 -12.70 15.74
CA VAL A 59 -9.21 -11.65 15.96
C VAL A 59 -8.83 -10.32 15.31
N LYS A 60 -7.94 -10.35 14.33
CA LYS A 60 -7.43 -9.17 13.61
C LYS A 60 -8.56 -8.30 13.09
N LYS A 61 -8.42 -7.00 13.24
CA LYS A 61 -9.34 -5.97 12.76
C LYS A 61 -8.61 -5.00 11.81
N CYS A 62 -9.35 -4.42 10.88
CA CYS A 62 -8.87 -3.26 10.15
C CYS A 62 -8.42 -2.16 11.14
N GLY A 63 -7.34 -1.46 10.80
CA GLY A 63 -6.69 -0.49 11.69
C GLY A 63 -7.60 0.59 12.28
N HIS A 64 -8.68 0.93 11.59
CA HIS A 64 -9.67 1.94 12.02
C HIS A 64 -10.84 1.37 12.82
N MET A 65 -10.85 0.05 13.06
CA MET A 65 -11.91 -0.63 13.83
C MET A 65 -11.51 -0.76 15.30
N GLY A 66 -12.53 -0.86 16.16
CA GLY A 66 -12.33 -1.17 17.57
C GLY A 66 -12.07 -2.65 17.82
N GLY A 67 -11.69 -2.99 19.07
CA GLY A 67 -11.52 -4.38 19.49
C GLY A 67 -10.22 -5.03 19.01
N LYS A 68 -9.22 -4.24 18.65
CA LYS A 68 -7.88 -4.73 18.30
C LYS A 68 -7.20 -5.33 19.53
N VAL A 69 -6.56 -6.47 19.34
CA VAL A 69 -5.78 -7.17 20.35
C VAL A 69 -4.34 -7.28 19.87
N LEU A 70 -3.40 -6.72 20.62
CA LEU A 70 -1.97 -6.85 20.34
C LEU A 70 -1.45 -8.22 20.78
N VAL A 71 -0.44 -8.70 20.07
CA VAL A 71 0.45 -9.74 20.59
C VAL A 71 1.57 -9.08 21.41
N PRO A 72 2.27 -9.81 22.31
CA PRO A 72 3.47 -9.28 22.97
C PRO A 72 4.49 -8.76 21.97
N THR A 73 5.18 -7.69 22.32
CA THR A 73 6.18 -7.07 21.45
C THR A 73 7.20 -8.09 20.91
N GLN A 74 7.68 -9.02 21.76
CA GLN A 74 8.63 -10.06 21.34
C GLN A 74 8.02 -11.04 20.35
N GLU A 75 6.72 -11.36 20.41
CA GLU A 75 6.05 -12.20 19.43
C GLU A 75 6.01 -11.51 18.07
N ALA A 76 5.69 -10.21 18.04
CA ALA A 76 5.73 -9.43 16.81
C ALA A 76 7.15 -9.37 16.22
N VAL A 77 8.17 -9.14 17.05
CA VAL A 77 9.59 -9.19 16.65
C VAL A 77 9.95 -10.54 16.02
N GLN A 78 9.51 -11.64 16.63
CA GLN A 78 9.78 -12.98 16.09
C GLN A 78 9.15 -13.19 14.71
N LYS A 79 7.98 -12.63 14.45
CA LYS A 79 7.36 -12.66 13.10
C LYS A 79 8.16 -11.84 12.09
N LEU A 80 8.69 -10.67 12.48
CA LEU A 80 9.58 -9.87 11.63
C LEU A 80 10.88 -10.62 11.32
N VAL A 81 11.48 -11.29 12.31
CA VAL A 81 12.66 -12.13 12.12
C VAL A 81 12.36 -13.29 11.17
N ALA A 82 11.19 -13.93 11.30
CA ALA A 82 10.76 -15.00 10.41
C ALA A 82 10.59 -14.51 8.97
N ALA A 83 10.01 -13.33 8.77
CA ALA A 83 9.87 -12.69 7.46
C ALA A 83 11.24 -12.33 6.85
N ARG A 84 12.16 -11.78 7.64
CA ARG A 84 13.53 -11.49 7.19
C ARG A 84 14.27 -12.76 6.79
N LEU A 85 14.18 -13.81 7.62
CA LEU A 85 14.76 -15.12 7.29
C LEU A 85 14.22 -15.68 5.97
N ALA A 86 12.92 -15.53 5.70
CA ALA A 86 12.34 -15.94 4.43
C ALA A 86 12.95 -15.18 3.24
N SER A 87 13.14 -13.87 3.36
CA SER A 87 13.81 -13.03 2.37
C SER A 87 15.25 -13.51 2.11
N ASP A 88 16.00 -13.79 3.18
CA ASP A 88 17.37 -14.29 3.10
C ASP A 88 17.43 -15.66 2.43
N VAL A 89 16.56 -16.60 2.81
CA VAL A 89 16.47 -17.95 2.21
C VAL A 89 16.13 -17.89 0.72
N MET A 90 15.24 -16.98 0.35
CA MET A 90 14.85 -16.78 -1.06
C MET A 90 15.89 -15.98 -1.85
N ASN A 91 16.87 -15.39 -1.17
CA ASN A 91 17.89 -14.50 -1.75
C ASN A 91 17.29 -13.32 -2.53
N VAL A 92 16.22 -12.72 -1.99
CA VAL A 92 15.55 -11.55 -2.55
C VAL A 92 15.52 -10.44 -1.50
N PRO A 93 16.04 -9.24 -1.77
CA PRO A 93 16.11 -8.14 -0.81
C PRO A 93 14.74 -7.44 -0.67
N THR A 94 13.70 -8.20 -0.29
CA THR A 94 12.34 -7.70 -0.11
C THR A 94 12.29 -6.73 1.06
N VAL A 95 11.71 -5.57 0.85
CA VAL A 95 11.55 -4.53 1.88
C VAL A 95 10.55 -5.00 2.93
N LEU A 96 10.94 -4.97 4.20
CA LEU A 96 10.10 -5.38 5.32
C LEU A 96 9.61 -4.17 6.10
N LEU A 97 8.28 -4.03 6.21
CA LEU A 97 7.63 -2.99 7.00
C LEU A 97 7.02 -3.60 8.26
N ALA A 98 7.28 -2.99 9.40
CA ALA A 98 6.64 -3.34 10.66
C ALA A 98 5.56 -2.31 10.98
N ARG A 99 4.30 -2.77 11.09
CA ARG A 99 3.17 -1.95 11.51
C ARG A 99 2.86 -2.20 12.99
N THR A 100 2.60 -1.12 13.73
CA THR A 100 2.00 -1.21 15.06
C THR A 100 0.61 -0.59 15.08
N ASP A 101 -0.31 -1.26 15.74
CA ASP A 101 -1.67 -0.80 16.03
C ASP A 101 -1.83 -0.25 17.46
N ALA A 102 -0.73 -0.07 18.17
CA ALA A 102 -0.71 0.31 19.58
C ALA A 102 -1.29 1.71 19.88
N GLU A 103 -1.42 2.58 18.85
CA GLU A 103 -2.08 3.88 19.02
C GLU A 103 -3.52 3.73 19.50
N ALA A 104 -4.26 2.72 19.00
CA ALA A 104 -5.68 2.55 19.32
C ALA A 104 -6.02 1.21 20.00
N ALA A 105 -5.11 0.25 20.05
CA ALA A 105 -5.37 -1.06 20.62
C ALA A 105 -5.36 -1.03 22.17
N ASN A 106 -6.47 -1.45 22.78
CA ASN A 106 -6.66 -1.45 24.24
C ASN A 106 -6.44 -2.81 24.88
N LEU A 107 -6.10 -3.85 24.09
CA LEU A 107 -5.98 -5.22 24.55
C LEU A 107 -4.66 -5.84 24.09
N ILE A 108 -4.13 -6.75 24.91
CA ILE A 108 -2.97 -7.58 24.59
C ILE A 108 -3.19 -9.00 25.09
N THR A 109 -2.59 -9.99 24.42
CA THR A 109 -2.79 -11.42 24.73
C THR A 109 -2.11 -11.87 26.04
N SER A 110 -1.00 -11.23 26.43
CA SER A 110 -0.19 -11.65 27.58
C SER A 110 0.54 -10.46 28.22
N ASP A 111 0.99 -10.64 29.46
CA ASP A 111 1.63 -9.64 30.33
C ASP A 111 3.11 -9.91 30.61
N TYR A 112 3.73 -10.89 29.94
CA TYR A 112 5.10 -11.30 30.27
C TYR A 112 6.19 -10.40 29.70
N ASP A 113 5.88 -9.67 28.62
CA ASP A 113 6.87 -8.92 27.86
C ASP A 113 7.26 -7.60 28.58
N GLU A 114 8.54 -7.43 28.81
CA GLU A 114 9.06 -6.25 29.52
C GLU A 114 8.76 -4.94 28.79
N ASN A 115 8.71 -4.95 27.45
CA ASN A 115 8.39 -3.77 26.66
C ASN A 115 6.92 -3.34 26.81
N ASP A 116 6.04 -4.29 27.11
CA ASP A 116 4.59 -4.05 27.21
C ASP A 116 4.14 -3.78 28.66
N LYS A 117 4.88 -4.24 29.67
CA LYS A 117 4.56 -4.08 31.09
C LYS A 117 4.22 -2.65 31.52
N PRO A 118 4.92 -1.59 31.06
CA PRO A 118 4.60 -0.21 31.46
C PRO A 118 3.20 0.26 31.05
N PHE A 119 2.62 -0.40 30.06
CA PHE A 119 1.31 -0.05 29.50
C PHE A 119 0.16 -0.89 30.06
N LEU A 120 0.43 -1.95 30.81
CA LEU A 120 -0.61 -2.79 31.42
C LEU A 120 -1.39 -2.00 32.47
N THR A 121 -2.73 -2.15 32.47
CA THR A 121 -3.61 -1.52 33.47
C THR A 121 -3.83 -2.38 34.71
N GLY A 122 -3.49 -3.67 34.64
CA GLY A 122 -3.79 -4.67 35.67
C GLY A 122 -5.19 -5.30 35.53
N GLU A 123 -6.00 -4.81 34.60
CA GLU A 123 -7.34 -5.35 34.33
C GLU A 123 -7.33 -6.41 33.22
N ARG A 124 -8.35 -7.28 33.25
CA ARG A 124 -8.57 -8.30 32.22
C ARG A 124 -10.02 -8.29 31.72
N THR A 125 -10.18 -8.75 30.46
CA THR A 125 -11.51 -9.00 29.91
C THR A 125 -12.04 -10.37 30.31
N SER A 126 -13.33 -10.62 30.04
CA SER A 126 -13.97 -11.93 30.27
C SER A 126 -13.34 -13.06 29.46
N GLU A 127 -12.78 -12.74 28.29
CA GLU A 127 -12.06 -13.68 27.42
C GLU A 127 -10.62 -13.93 27.88
N GLY A 128 -10.14 -13.14 28.86
CA GLY A 128 -8.82 -13.29 29.44
C GLY A 128 -7.73 -12.43 28.83
N PHE A 129 -8.04 -11.53 27.92
CA PHE A 129 -7.07 -10.53 27.44
C PHE A 129 -6.73 -9.53 28.52
N TYR A 130 -5.49 -9.03 28.50
CA TYR A 130 -5.06 -7.94 29.39
C TYR A 130 -5.43 -6.60 28.77
N ARG A 131 -5.80 -5.61 29.60
CA ARG A 131 -6.02 -4.25 29.16
C ARG A 131 -4.72 -3.45 29.18
N VAL A 132 -4.51 -2.65 28.13
CA VAL A 132 -3.34 -1.78 27.99
C VAL A 132 -3.77 -0.33 27.76
N LYS A 133 -2.89 0.59 28.16
CA LYS A 133 -2.98 2.02 27.82
C LYS A 133 -2.44 2.17 26.41
N ASN A 134 -3.34 2.48 25.47
CA ASN A 134 -2.99 2.78 24.08
C ASN A 134 -2.39 4.20 23.94
N GLY A 135 -1.94 4.53 22.75
CA GLY A 135 -1.50 5.87 22.37
C GLY A 135 -0.04 5.96 21.95
N ILE A 136 0.45 7.20 21.85
CA ILE A 136 1.74 7.51 21.26
C ILE A 136 2.92 6.85 21.98
N ASP A 137 2.90 6.80 23.29
CA ASP A 137 4.02 6.24 24.08
C ASP A 137 4.17 4.74 23.83
N GLN A 138 3.06 3.98 23.80
CA GLN A 138 3.08 2.56 23.48
C GLN A 138 3.49 2.33 22.01
N ALA A 139 3.00 3.16 21.09
CA ALA A 139 3.37 3.08 19.68
C ALA A 139 4.87 3.34 19.47
N ILE A 140 5.45 4.34 20.12
CA ILE A 140 6.90 4.64 20.07
C ILE A 140 7.69 3.49 20.68
N SER A 141 7.29 2.97 21.84
CA SER A 141 7.96 1.84 22.49
C SER A 141 8.07 0.63 21.55
N ARG A 142 6.96 0.28 20.87
CA ARG A 142 6.94 -0.81 19.87
C ARG A 142 7.73 -0.46 18.61
N GLY A 143 7.61 0.76 18.10
CA GLY A 143 8.42 1.23 16.97
C GLY A 143 9.91 1.09 17.21
N LEU A 144 10.37 1.44 18.41
CA LEU A 144 11.77 1.26 18.82
C LEU A 144 12.19 -0.21 18.92
N ALA A 145 11.28 -1.10 19.34
CA ALA A 145 11.53 -2.53 19.40
C ALA A 145 11.61 -3.17 18.01
N TYR A 146 10.85 -2.66 17.04
CA TYR A 146 10.80 -3.20 15.67
C TYR A 146 11.90 -2.65 14.75
N ALA A 147 12.40 -1.45 15.01
CA ALA A 147 13.38 -0.77 14.18
C ALA A 147 14.63 -1.62 13.81
N PRO A 148 15.20 -2.45 14.69
CA PRO A 148 16.34 -3.32 14.34
C PRO A 148 16.01 -4.41 13.31
N TYR A 149 14.73 -4.71 13.08
CA TYR A 149 14.26 -5.88 12.32
C TYR A 149 13.52 -5.53 11.03
N ALA A 150 13.15 -4.25 10.85
CA ALA A 150 12.37 -3.80 9.69
C ALA A 150 13.03 -2.61 9.01
N ASP A 151 12.85 -2.53 7.70
CA ASP A 151 13.37 -1.42 6.88
C ASP A 151 12.53 -0.14 7.09
N LEU A 152 11.22 -0.28 7.28
CA LEU A 152 10.31 0.82 7.60
C LEU A 152 9.45 0.48 8.81
N ILE A 153 9.12 1.53 9.58
CA ILE A 153 8.16 1.45 10.69
C ILE A 153 6.91 2.25 10.35
N TRP A 154 5.76 1.66 10.60
CA TRP A 154 4.45 2.26 10.40
C TRP A 154 3.61 2.19 11.68
N CYS A 155 3.17 3.33 12.17
CA CYS A 155 2.14 3.43 13.20
C CYS A 155 0.80 3.68 12.53
N GLU A 156 -0.16 2.77 12.70
CA GLU A 156 -1.53 2.99 12.23
C GLU A 156 -2.22 4.01 13.11
N THR A 157 -2.91 4.98 12.49
CA THR A 157 -3.60 6.08 13.18
C THR A 157 -5.07 6.15 12.79
N GLY A 158 -5.88 6.80 13.63
CA GLY A 158 -7.32 6.98 13.40
C GLY A 158 -7.71 8.29 12.73
N THR A 159 -6.81 9.28 12.70
CA THR A 159 -7.02 10.61 12.13
C THR A 159 -5.74 11.14 11.48
N PRO A 160 -5.85 12.06 10.50
CA PRO A 160 -4.68 12.71 9.92
C PRO A 160 -4.16 13.79 10.87
N ASP A 161 -3.02 13.55 11.50
CA ASP A 161 -2.41 14.44 12.49
C ASP A 161 -0.90 14.54 12.28
N LEU A 162 -0.42 15.72 11.87
CA LEU A 162 1.00 15.98 11.63
C LEU A 162 1.81 16.07 12.92
N GLU A 163 1.22 16.54 14.01
CA GLU A 163 1.92 16.63 15.31
C GLU A 163 2.11 15.24 15.91
N PHE A 164 1.09 14.38 15.80
CA PHE A 164 1.23 12.98 16.18
C PHE A 164 2.32 12.29 15.33
N ALA A 165 2.27 12.49 14.02
CA ALA A 165 3.26 11.92 13.09
C ALA A 165 4.68 12.39 13.42
N LYS A 166 4.85 13.67 13.75
CA LYS A 166 6.13 14.26 14.17
C LYS A 166 6.63 13.63 15.45
N THR A 167 5.78 13.55 16.48
CA THR A 167 6.12 12.96 17.78
C THR A 167 6.56 11.51 17.63
N PHE A 168 5.84 10.72 16.83
CA PHE A 168 6.22 9.34 16.55
C PHE A 168 7.57 9.25 15.82
N ALA A 169 7.76 10.06 14.78
CA ALA A 169 9.01 10.10 14.02
C ALA A 169 10.21 10.48 14.91
N GLU A 170 10.09 11.53 15.69
CA GLU A 170 11.12 11.97 16.63
C GLU A 170 11.41 10.89 17.67
N GLY A 171 10.38 10.23 18.22
CA GLY A 171 10.51 9.15 19.19
C GLY A 171 11.33 7.98 18.66
N VAL A 172 10.99 7.47 17.49
CA VAL A 172 11.72 6.34 16.87
C VAL A 172 13.11 6.76 16.42
N ARG A 173 13.22 7.89 15.72
CA ARG A 173 14.46 8.36 15.10
C ARG A 173 15.45 8.98 16.10
N SER A 174 15.03 9.25 17.34
CA SER A 174 15.95 9.62 18.41
C SER A 174 17.01 8.55 18.69
N LYS A 175 16.64 7.28 18.53
CA LYS A 175 17.55 6.13 18.71
C LYS A 175 18.04 5.57 17.38
N TYR A 176 17.22 5.62 16.33
CA TYR A 176 17.52 5.10 15.00
C TYR A 176 17.36 6.23 13.97
N PRO A 177 18.33 7.16 13.86
CA PRO A 177 18.17 8.38 13.05
C PRO A 177 17.92 8.14 11.57
N ASP A 178 18.40 7.02 11.02
CA ASP A 178 18.23 6.64 9.63
C ASP A 178 16.99 5.79 9.37
N GLN A 179 16.20 5.47 10.42
CA GLN A 179 15.01 4.65 10.26
C GLN A 179 14.02 5.32 9.33
N LEU A 180 13.62 4.60 8.29
CA LEU A 180 12.56 5.02 7.38
C LEU A 180 11.19 4.73 8.01
N LEU A 181 10.22 5.58 7.68
CA LEU A 181 8.87 5.48 8.19
C LEU A 181 7.87 5.37 7.03
N ALA A 182 6.73 4.72 7.30
CA ALA A 182 5.60 4.65 6.40
C ALA A 182 4.34 5.26 7.02
N TYR A 183 3.46 5.83 6.20
CA TYR A 183 2.22 6.45 6.63
C TYR A 183 1.05 6.08 5.73
N ASN A 184 -0.05 5.67 6.36
CA ASN A 184 -1.32 5.43 5.69
C ASN A 184 -2.15 6.72 5.65
N CYS A 185 -2.21 7.35 4.47
CA CYS A 185 -3.14 8.45 4.20
C CYS A 185 -4.55 7.87 3.93
N SER A 186 -5.15 7.31 4.96
CA SER A 186 -6.34 6.48 4.84
C SER A 186 -7.56 7.22 4.30
N PRO A 187 -8.36 6.60 3.41
CA PRO A 187 -9.67 7.10 3.02
C PRO A 187 -10.71 7.00 4.16
N SER A 188 -10.41 6.24 5.23
CA SER A 188 -11.25 6.20 6.45
C SER A 188 -11.16 7.50 7.25
N PHE A 189 -10.15 8.34 7.00
CA PHE A 189 -10.08 9.67 7.57
C PHE A 189 -11.06 10.60 6.86
N ASN A 190 -11.83 11.37 7.61
CA ASN A 190 -12.55 12.49 7.02
C ASN A 190 -11.60 13.72 6.98
N TRP A 191 -10.81 13.79 5.90
CA TRP A 191 -9.75 14.80 5.73
C TRP A 191 -10.27 16.23 5.91
N LYS A 192 -11.36 16.59 5.25
CA LYS A 192 -11.96 17.94 5.31
C LYS A 192 -12.56 18.28 6.66
N LYS A 193 -13.00 17.29 7.44
CA LYS A 193 -13.49 17.51 8.81
C LYS A 193 -12.35 17.81 9.78
N ASN A 194 -11.16 17.23 9.56
CA ASN A 194 -10.03 17.31 10.47
C ASN A 194 -9.04 18.42 10.11
N LEU A 195 -8.90 18.76 8.82
CA LEU A 195 -7.84 19.64 8.33
C LEU A 195 -8.38 20.66 7.33
N ASP A 196 -7.74 21.83 7.27
CA ASP A 196 -7.97 22.81 6.23
C ASP A 196 -7.26 22.44 4.91
N ASP A 197 -7.63 23.12 3.82
CA ASP A 197 -7.09 22.84 2.48
C ASP A 197 -5.58 23.07 2.39
N ALA A 198 -5.07 24.08 3.07
CA ALA A 198 -3.64 24.39 3.06
C ALA A 198 -2.83 23.29 3.74
N THR A 199 -3.32 22.75 4.85
CA THR A 199 -2.69 21.64 5.57
C THR A 199 -2.80 20.35 4.76
N ILE A 200 -3.97 20.05 4.15
CA ILE A 200 -4.14 18.88 3.28
C ILE A 200 -3.15 18.96 2.10
N ALA A 201 -3.00 20.11 1.46
CA ALA A 201 -2.15 20.29 0.29
C ALA A 201 -0.64 20.08 0.57
N LYS A 202 -0.18 20.30 1.79
CA LYS A 202 1.23 20.11 2.18
C LYS A 202 1.51 18.80 2.91
N PHE A 203 0.48 18.04 3.28
CA PHE A 203 0.53 16.94 4.23
C PHE A 203 1.63 15.92 3.90
N GLN A 204 1.68 15.43 2.65
CA GLN A 204 2.69 14.44 2.23
C GLN A 204 4.12 15.00 2.26
N ARG A 205 4.31 16.28 1.95
CA ARG A 205 5.64 16.92 1.98
C ARG A 205 6.14 17.07 3.41
N GLU A 206 5.27 17.46 4.33
CA GLU A 206 5.59 17.52 5.77
C GLU A 206 5.96 16.14 6.32
N LEU A 207 5.16 15.10 6.02
CA LEU A 207 5.50 13.72 6.37
C LEU A 207 6.85 13.29 5.80
N SER A 208 7.11 13.58 4.54
CA SER A 208 8.38 13.22 3.89
C SER A 208 9.59 13.88 4.56
N ALA A 209 9.45 15.14 5.02
CA ALA A 209 10.48 15.85 5.77
C ALA A 209 10.78 15.20 7.13
N MET A 210 9.77 14.60 7.78
CA MET A 210 9.90 13.88 9.05
C MET A 210 10.53 12.48 8.91
N GLY A 211 10.66 11.94 7.68
CA GLY A 211 11.23 10.62 7.43
C GLY A 211 10.24 9.55 6.95
N TYR A 212 8.99 9.92 6.75
CA TYR A 212 7.98 9.03 6.13
C TYR A 212 8.23 8.95 4.62
N LYS A 213 9.03 7.97 4.20
CA LYS A 213 9.46 7.81 2.81
C LYS A 213 8.55 6.93 1.97
N TYR A 214 7.67 6.17 2.60
CA TYR A 214 6.61 5.44 1.95
C TYR A 214 5.25 5.93 2.46
N GLN A 215 4.46 6.48 1.57
CA GLN A 215 3.14 7.04 1.87
C GLN A 215 2.14 6.49 0.86
N PHE A 216 0.99 6.08 1.32
CA PHE A 216 -0.01 5.44 0.46
C PHE A 216 -1.43 5.82 0.89
N ILE A 217 -2.35 5.75 -0.05
CA ILE A 217 -3.78 5.88 0.19
C ILE A 217 -4.38 4.48 0.01
N THR A 218 -4.71 3.83 1.11
CA THR A 218 -5.37 2.52 1.04
C THR A 218 -6.69 2.63 0.28
N LEU A 219 -7.01 1.63 -0.54
CA LEU A 219 -8.25 1.56 -1.32
C LEU A 219 -8.47 2.70 -2.34
N ALA A 220 -7.46 3.54 -2.64
CA ALA A 220 -7.63 4.68 -3.55
C ALA A 220 -8.18 4.24 -4.93
N GLY A 221 -7.61 3.17 -5.50
CA GLY A 221 -8.06 2.61 -6.77
C GLY A 221 -9.50 2.11 -6.71
N ILE A 222 -9.86 1.37 -5.67
CA ILE A 222 -11.22 0.85 -5.46
C ILE A 222 -12.23 1.99 -5.29
N HIS A 223 -11.94 3.00 -4.46
CA HIS A 223 -12.83 4.14 -4.28
C HIS A 223 -13.02 4.94 -5.58
N SER A 224 -11.94 5.16 -6.34
CA SER A 224 -12.01 5.82 -7.64
C SER A 224 -12.89 5.04 -8.61
N MET A 225 -12.69 3.71 -8.70
CA MET A 225 -13.49 2.85 -9.57
C MET A 225 -14.97 2.82 -9.15
N TRP A 226 -15.27 2.60 -7.86
CA TRP A 226 -16.65 2.52 -7.37
C TRP A 226 -17.41 3.82 -7.59
N TYR A 227 -16.79 4.96 -7.28
CA TYR A 227 -17.43 6.25 -7.48
C TYR A 227 -17.72 6.52 -8.96
N ASN A 228 -16.72 6.36 -9.83
CA ASN A 228 -16.91 6.60 -11.25
C ASN A 228 -17.92 5.63 -11.88
N MET A 229 -17.91 4.35 -11.48
CA MET A 229 -18.90 3.37 -11.97
C MET A 229 -20.32 3.66 -11.44
N PHE A 230 -20.44 4.11 -10.19
CA PHE A 230 -21.73 4.53 -9.64
C PHE A 230 -22.27 5.75 -10.37
N ASP A 231 -21.45 6.78 -10.55
CA ASP A 231 -21.79 8.02 -11.24
C ASP A 231 -22.25 7.75 -12.69
N LEU A 232 -21.44 6.95 -13.40
CA LEU A 232 -21.77 6.50 -14.76
C LEU A 232 -23.11 5.73 -14.80
N ALA A 233 -23.27 4.74 -13.95
CA ALA A 233 -24.47 3.89 -13.97
C ALA A 233 -25.74 4.68 -13.62
N HIS A 234 -25.65 5.59 -12.67
CA HIS A 234 -26.75 6.46 -12.25
C HIS A 234 -27.24 7.35 -13.40
N ASP A 235 -26.33 8.07 -14.04
CA ASP A 235 -26.71 9.05 -15.05
C ASP A 235 -26.89 8.43 -16.44
N TYR A 236 -26.20 7.33 -16.76
CA TYR A 236 -26.42 6.57 -17.98
C TYR A 236 -27.86 5.99 -18.08
N SER A 237 -28.44 5.61 -16.94
CA SER A 237 -29.82 5.13 -16.89
C SER A 237 -30.85 6.25 -16.99
N GLY A 238 -30.44 7.50 -16.89
CA GLY A 238 -31.28 8.70 -16.99
C GLY A 238 -31.46 9.22 -18.42
N GLU A 239 -31.85 10.49 -18.53
CA GLU A 239 -32.12 11.15 -19.81
C GLU A 239 -30.85 11.48 -20.62
N GLU A 240 -29.71 11.65 -19.96
CA GLU A 240 -28.44 12.06 -20.60
C GLU A 240 -27.67 10.89 -21.24
N GLY A 241 -27.82 9.67 -20.70
CA GLY A 241 -27.29 8.42 -21.31
C GLY A 241 -25.82 8.52 -21.73
N MET A 242 -25.55 8.29 -23.00
CA MET A 242 -24.20 8.35 -23.59
C MET A 242 -23.55 9.72 -23.47
N LYS A 243 -24.29 10.81 -23.39
CA LYS A 243 -23.72 12.15 -23.22
C LYS A 243 -22.93 12.24 -21.91
N HIS A 244 -23.48 11.69 -20.82
CA HIS A 244 -22.77 11.66 -19.54
C HIS A 244 -21.44 10.88 -19.65
N TYR A 245 -21.44 9.71 -20.31
CA TYR A 245 -20.22 8.96 -20.55
C TYR A 245 -19.17 9.78 -21.31
N VAL A 246 -19.59 10.44 -22.40
CA VAL A 246 -18.66 11.24 -23.22
C VAL A 246 -18.07 12.40 -22.41
N GLU A 247 -18.91 13.17 -21.72
CA GLU A 247 -18.48 14.38 -21.01
C GLU A 247 -17.66 14.06 -19.73
N LYS A 248 -17.95 12.96 -19.05
CA LYS A 248 -17.31 12.64 -17.75
C LYS A 248 -16.18 11.67 -17.84
N ILE A 249 -16.10 10.88 -18.90
CA ILE A 249 -15.06 9.87 -19.06
C ILE A 249 -14.28 10.11 -20.35
N GLN A 250 -14.87 10.00 -21.51
CA GLN A 250 -14.15 9.98 -22.78
C GLN A 250 -13.42 11.29 -23.08
N GLU A 251 -14.08 12.46 -22.96
CA GLU A 251 -13.40 13.75 -23.15
C GLU A 251 -12.30 14.04 -22.13
N PRO A 252 -12.46 13.73 -20.81
CA PRO A 252 -11.36 13.82 -19.86
C PRO A 252 -10.18 12.90 -20.19
N GLU A 253 -10.42 11.68 -20.69
CA GLU A 253 -9.36 10.78 -21.15
C GLU A 253 -8.55 11.40 -22.30
N PHE A 254 -9.21 11.93 -23.32
CA PHE A 254 -8.53 12.63 -24.42
C PHE A 254 -7.68 13.79 -23.95
N LYS A 255 -8.19 14.62 -23.05
CA LYS A 255 -7.46 15.74 -22.45
C LYS A 255 -6.28 15.28 -21.59
N ALA A 256 -6.41 14.10 -20.98
CA ALA A 256 -5.35 13.53 -20.12
C ALA A 256 -4.16 12.98 -20.92
N ASN A 257 -4.29 12.81 -22.25
CA ASN A 257 -3.18 12.42 -23.11
C ASN A 257 -1.99 13.39 -23.00
N GLU A 258 -2.24 14.69 -22.87
CA GLU A 258 -1.20 15.71 -22.61
C GLU A 258 -0.40 15.44 -21.32
N LYS A 259 -0.96 14.67 -20.38
CA LYS A 259 -0.35 14.28 -19.10
C LYS A 259 0.28 12.87 -19.15
N GLY A 260 0.27 12.22 -20.31
CA GLY A 260 0.79 10.87 -20.50
C GLY A 260 -0.23 9.74 -20.32
N TYR A 261 -1.52 10.04 -20.27
CA TYR A 261 -2.56 9.00 -20.28
C TYR A 261 -2.79 8.49 -21.70
N THR A 262 -2.66 7.19 -21.92
CA THR A 262 -2.67 6.58 -23.26
C THR A 262 -3.76 5.52 -23.44
N PHE A 263 -4.53 5.21 -22.40
CA PHE A 263 -5.53 4.14 -22.42
C PHE A 263 -6.75 4.40 -23.31
N VAL A 264 -6.84 5.54 -23.96
CA VAL A 264 -7.81 5.77 -25.03
C VAL A 264 -7.62 4.76 -26.15
N SER A 265 -6.36 4.48 -26.50
CA SER A 265 -5.97 3.41 -27.43
C SER A 265 -5.84 2.07 -26.67
N HIS A 266 -6.95 1.59 -26.11
CA HIS A 266 -6.95 0.47 -25.16
C HIS A 266 -6.52 -0.87 -25.77
N GLN A 267 -6.77 -1.12 -27.06
CA GLN A 267 -6.31 -2.33 -27.75
C GLN A 267 -4.79 -2.35 -27.91
N GLN A 268 -4.19 -1.20 -28.22
CA GLN A 268 -2.75 -1.05 -28.26
C GLN A 268 -2.15 -1.26 -26.84
N GLU A 269 -2.75 -0.67 -25.82
CA GLU A 269 -2.27 -0.76 -24.43
C GLU A 269 -2.34 -2.20 -23.86
N VAL A 270 -3.34 -3.00 -24.25
CA VAL A 270 -3.42 -4.41 -23.85
C VAL A 270 -2.58 -5.34 -24.75
N GLY A 271 -1.80 -4.81 -25.69
CA GLY A 271 -0.76 -5.54 -26.40
C GLY A 271 -1.13 -6.03 -27.82
N ALA A 272 -2.18 -5.50 -28.45
CA ALA A 272 -2.52 -5.86 -29.82
C ALA A 272 -1.33 -5.66 -30.78
N GLY A 273 -0.61 -4.53 -30.68
CA GLY A 273 0.59 -4.25 -31.47
C GLY A 273 1.73 -5.25 -31.27
N TYR A 274 1.89 -5.78 -30.05
CA TYR A 274 2.87 -6.85 -29.79
C TYR A 274 2.55 -8.12 -30.61
N PHE A 275 1.29 -8.53 -30.64
CA PHE A 275 0.89 -9.71 -31.42
C PHE A 275 0.94 -9.49 -32.91
N ASP A 276 0.67 -8.26 -33.37
CA ASP A 276 0.86 -7.86 -34.76
C ASP A 276 2.34 -8.00 -35.17
N ASP A 277 3.26 -7.53 -34.35
CA ASP A 277 4.70 -7.66 -34.57
C ASP A 277 5.14 -9.14 -34.63
N VAL A 278 4.70 -9.94 -33.65
CA VAL A 278 5.01 -11.38 -33.59
C VAL A 278 4.48 -12.11 -34.86
N THR A 279 3.24 -11.81 -35.24
CA THR A 279 2.63 -12.41 -36.45
C THR A 279 3.40 -12.03 -37.69
N THR A 280 3.78 -10.76 -37.83
CA THR A 280 4.55 -10.25 -38.96
C THR A 280 5.92 -10.91 -39.06
N VAL A 281 6.63 -11.08 -37.93
CA VAL A 281 7.92 -11.79 -37.92
C VAL A 281 7.77 -13.26 -38.32
N ILE A 282 6.75 -13.97 -37.79
CA ILE A 282 6.48 -15.37 -38.12
C ILE A 282 6.21 -15.53 -39.63
N GLN A 283 5.55 -14.56 -40.21
CA GLN A 283 5.20 -14.58 -41.68
C GLN A 283 6.32 -14.05 -42.57
N GLY A 284 7.51 -13.82 -42.06
CA GLY A 284 8.68 -13.40 -42.83
C GLY A 284 8.72 -11.90 -43.16
N GLY A 285 8.11 -11.08 -42.36
CA GLY A 285 8.18 -9.62 -42.43
C GLY A 285 6.97 -8.92 -43.05
N GLN A 286 5.96 -9.68 -43.48
CA GLN A 286 4.70 -9.12 -44.01
C GLN A 286 3.51 -9.88 -43.45
N SER A 287 2.47 -9.18 -43.05
CA SER A 287 1.22 -9.77 -42.58
C SER A 287 0.03 -8.91 -43.02
N SER A 288 -1.02 -9.56 -43.50
CA SER A 288 -2.30 -8.90 -43.79
C SER A 288 -3.34 -9.08 -42.69
N VAL A 289 -2.95 -9.75 -41.61
CA VAL A 289 -3.86 -10.09 -40.50
C VAL A 289 -3.49 -9.35 -39.22
N THR A 290 -2.86 -8.18 -39.33
CA THR A 290 -2.60 -7.27 -38.20
C THR A 290 -3.91 -6.65 -37.71
N ALA A 291 -4.02 -6.46 -36.38
CA ALA A 291 -5.24 -5.99 -35.78
C ALA A 291 -5.33 -4.45 -35.71
N LEU A 292 -4.20 -3.76 -35.55
CA LEU A 292 -4.20 -2.30 -35.36
C LEU A 292 -4.32 -1.54 -36.67
N THR A 293 -3.72 -2.02 -37.75
CA THR A 293 -3.78 -1.36 -39.06
C THR A 293 -5.21 -1.33 -39.62
N GLY A 294 -5.73 -0.15 -39.92
CA GLY A 294 -7.10 0.08 -40.34
C GLY A 294 -8.16 -0.11 -39.27
N SER A 295 -7.74 -0.08 -38.01
CA SER A 295 -8.65 -0.14 -36.86
C SER A 295 -9.22 1.23 -36.51
N THR A 296 -10.29 1.24 -35.70
CA THR A 296 -10.84 2.49 -35.14
C THR A 296 -9.84 3.23 -34.26
N GLU A 297 -8.88 2.53 -33.67
CA GLU A 297 -7.83 3.18 -32.84
C GLU A 297 -6.82 3.93 -33.72
N GLU A 298 -6.52 3.43 -34.95
CA GLU A 298 -5.66 4.14 -35.87
C GLU A 298 -6.37 5.35 -36.49
N GLU A 299 -7.70 5.24 -36.76
CA GLU A 299 -8.46 6.25 -37.51
C GLU A 299 -9.05 7.36 -36.63
N GLN A 300 -9.33 7.11 -35.32
CA GLN A 300 -10.11 7.99 -34.46
C GLN A 300 -9.35 8.53 -33.26
N PHE A 301 -8.23 7.94 -32.89
CA PHE A 301 -7.41 8.27 -31.73
C PHE A 301 -5.94 8.46 -32.13
#